data_773e66c3e3ec29757b71c99f33fc6887
#
_entry.id   773e66c3e3ec29757b71c99f33fc6887
#
_cell.length_a   1.000
_cell.length_b   1.000
_cell.length_c   1.000
_cell.angle_alpha   90.00
_cell.angle_beta   90.00
_cell.angle_gamma   90.00
#
_symmetry.space_group_name_H-M   'P 1'
#
loop_
_entity.id
_entity.type
_entity.pdbx_description
1 polymer ?
#
loop_
_entity_poly.entity_id
_entity_poly.type
_entity_poly.pdbx_seq_one_letter_code
_entity_poly.pdbx_strand_id
1 'polypeptide(L)'
;MGKKITEEEKKQKEELRKIEREKNRLIKLEKKKVQKKFGQFYTTNYDYILDGFTIPDNSNIIEPFVGQGDLLNWIGSKPVEKYDIDPKIECIHQDTLLTPPDYKDKFVITNPPYLAKNKTKDRKVYDLWKVDDLYKAFIKSIVVGDVRGGIIIVPLNFLSGEDRDGGVRRLFFSKYK
;
A
#
# COMPACT_ATOMS: atom_id res chain seq x y z
N MET A 1 -41.92 32.30 -1.55
CA MET A 1 -42.80 31.19 -1.14
C MET A 1 -42.03 29.88 -1.29
N GLY A 2 -41.58 29.29 -0.19
CA GLY A 2 -40.90 28.00 -0.23
C GLY A 2 -41.92 26.87 -0.42
N LYS A 3 -41.71 25.98 -1.44
CA LYS A 3 -42.52 24.78 -1.63
C LYS A 3 -42.45 23.88 -0.40
N LYS A 4 -43.57 23.61 0.26
CA LYS A 4 -43.64 22.59 1.30
C LYS A 4 -43.46 21.21 0.65
N ILE A 5 -42.41 20.50 1.07
CA ILE A 5 -42.13 19.12 0.68
C ILE A 5 -43.27 18.24 1.19
N THR A 6 -43.87 17.43 0.31
CA THR A 6 -44.96 16.53 0.66
C THR A 6 -44.48 15.37 1.55
N GLU A 7 -45.42 14.72 2.28
CA GLU A 7 -45.09 13.53 3.11
C GLU A 7 -44.56 12.36 2.27
N GLU A 8 -45.03 12.20 1.02
CA GLU A 8 -44.53 11.21 0.07
C GLU A 8 -43.09 11.48 -0.36
N GLU A 9 -42.76 12.74 -0.68
CA GLU A 9 -41.39 13.13 -1.02
C GLU A 9 -40.40 12.92 0.14
N LYS A 10 -40.86 13.11 1.38
CA LYS A 10 -40.05 12.81 2.59
C LYS A 10 -39.81 11.31 2.73
N LYS A 11 -40.83 10.47 2.53
CA LYS A 11 -40.69 9.00 2.57
C LYS A 11 -39.75 8.48 1.51
N GLN A 12 -39.92 8.91 0.26
CA GLN A 12 -39.03 8.54 -0.83
C GLN A 12 -37.56 8.95 -0.56
N LYS A 13 -37.35 10.14 -0.01
CA LYS A 13 -35.99 10.62 0.35
C LYS A 13 -35.36 9.81 1.47
N GLU A 14 -36.17 9.34 2.42
CA GLU A 14 -35.69 8.49 3.51
C GLU A 14 -35.35 7.07 3.02
N GLU A 15 -36.13 6.53 2.11
CA GLU A 15 -35.87 5.23 1.50
C GLU A 15 -34.62 5.23 0.61
N LEU A 16 -34.45 6.27 -0.20
CA LEU A 16 -33.22 6.47 -0.96
C LEU A 16 -31.96 6.56 -0.06
N ARG A 17 -32.07 7.27 1.06
CA ARG A 17 -30.97 7.34 2.04
C ARG A 17 -30.66 5.99 2.68
N LYS A 18 -31.66 5.13 2.93
CA LYS A 18 -31.45 3.77 3.44
C LYS A 18 -30.72 2.89 2.41
N ILE A 19 -31.14 2.96 1.15
CA ILE A 19 -30.52 2.23 0.04
C ILE A 19 -29.05 2.67 -0.13
N GLU A 20 -28.80 3.96 -0.10
CA GLU A 20 -27.44 4.52 -0.23
C GLU A 20 -26.53 4.11 0.94
N ARG A 21 -27.05 4.12 2.17
CA ARG A 21 -26.30 3.63 3.35
C ARG A 21 -25.95 2.15 3.24
N GLU A 22 -26.88 1.32 2.80
CA GLU A 22 -26.63 -0.12 2.64
C GLU A 22 -25.66 -0.41 1.50
N LYS A 23 -25.77 0.30 0.36
CA LYS A 23 -24.79 0.25 -0.72
C LYS A 23 -23.39 0.60 -0.25
N ASN A 24 -23.24 1.69 0.51
CA ASN A 24 -21.96 2.12 1.07
C ASN A 24 -21.40 1.11 2.09
N ARG A 25 -22.26 0.48 2.88
CA ARG A 25 -21.88 -0.60 3.80
C ARG A 25 -21.35 -1.83 3.06
N LEU A 26 -22.01 -2.26 1.99
CA LEU A 26 -21.57 -3.40 1.16
C LEU A 26 -20.22 -3.11 0.49
N ILE A 27 -20.06 -1.93 -0.11
CA ILE A 27 -18.78 -1.49 -0.70
C ILE A 27 -17.66 -1.51 0.35
N LYS A 28 -17.94 -1.04 1.57
CA LYS A 28 -16.97 -1.05 2.67
C LYS A 28 -16.58 -2.48 3.12
N LEU A 29 -17.55 -3.40 3.10
CA LEU A 29 -17.31 -4.81 3.41
C LEU A 29 -16.48 -5.50 2.33
N GLU A 30 -16.75 -5.24 1.07
CA GLU A 30 -15.96 -5.79 -0.04
C GLU A 30 -14.53 -5.24 -0.03
N LYS A 31 -14.34 -3.93 0.14
CA LYS A 31 -13.01 -3.33 0.31
C LYS A 31 -12.24 -4.00 1.46
N LYS A 32 -12.89 -4.24 2.61
CA LYS A 32 -12.24 -4.94 3.75
C LYS A 32 -11.86 -6.39 3.43
N LYS A 33 -12.66 -7.11 2.60
CA LYS A 33 -12.33 -8.49 2.17
C LYS A 33 -11.10 -8.50 1.28
N VAL A 34 -11.01 -7.57 0.32
CA VAL A 34 -9.85 -7.41 -0.57
C VAL A 34 -8.60 -7.02 0.23
N GLN A 35 -8.70 -6.05 1.14
CA GLN A 35 -7.61 -5.67 2.03
C GLN A 35 -7.06 -6.86 2.84
N LYS A 36 -7.96 -7.68 3.41
CA LYS A 36 -7.57 -8.89 4.15
C LYS A 36 -6.88 -9.93 3.26
N LYS A 37 -7.30 -10.04 1.99
CA LYS A 37 -6.75 -11.03 1.05
C LYS A 37 -5.33 -10.68 0.62
N PHE A 38 -5.06 -9.41 0.34
CA PHE A 38 -3.78 -8.95 -0.21
C PHE A 38 -2.92 -8.17 0.78
N GLY A 39 -3.40 -7.94 2.02
CA GLY A 39 -2.68 -7.13 3.00
C GLY A 39 -2.58 -5.65 2.63
N GLN A 40 -3.49 -5.15 1.77
CA GLN A 40 -3.45 -3.79 1.26
C GLN A 40 -3.92 -2.77 2.32
N PHE A 41 -3.14 -1.73 2.53
CA PHE A 41 -3.47 -0.58 3.38
C PHE A 41 -3.25 0.70 2.59
N TYR A 42 -4.30 1.51 2.44
CA TYR A 42 -4.25 2.77 1.69
C TYR A 42 -3.72 3.91 2.57
N THR A 43 -2.92 4.78 1.98
CA THR A 43 -2.25 5.89 2.67
C THR A 43 -3.00 7.20 2.43
N THR A 44 -4.27 7.27 2.87
CA THR A 44 -5.14 8.44 2.61
C THR A 44 -4.69 9.72 3.33
N ASN A 45 -3.86 9.62 4.38
CA ASN A 45 -3.33 10.76 5.15
C ASN A 45 -1.86 11.04 4.81
N TYR A 46 -1.48 10.88 3.54
CA TYR A 46 -0.09 11.00 3.09
C TYR A 46 0.51 12.38 3.43
N ASP A 47 -0.22 13.47 3.33
CA ASP A 47 0.25 14.82 3.68
C ASP A 47 0.75 14.91 5.12
N TYR A 48 0.02 14.29 6.06
CA TYR A 48 0.42 14.25 7.46
C TYR A 48 1.57 13.27 7.73
N ILE A 49 1.50 12.08 7.10
CA ILE A 49 2.49 11.00 7.34
C ILE A 49 3.85 11.38 6.74
N LEU A 50 3.86 12.07 5.60
CA LEU A 50 5.06 12.43 4.86
C LEU A 50 5.47 13.90 5.03
N ASP A 51 4.87 14.60 5.98
CA ASP A 51 5.26 15.97 6.32
C ASP A 51 6.75 16.04 6.70
N GLY A 52 7.45 16.99 6.11
CA GLY A 52 8.90 17.18 6.32
C GLY A 52 9.80 16.24 5.52
N PHE A 53 9.25 15.21 4.81
CA PHE A 53 10.06 14.42 3.89
C PHE A 53 10.21 15.11 2.53
N THR A 54 11.35 14.91 1.90
CA THR A 54 11.65 15.43 0.56
C THR A 54 12.18 14.33 -0.35
N ILE A 55 11.86 14.45 -1.64
CA ILE A 55 12.37 13.56 -2.67
C ILE A 55 13.62 14.24 -3.25
N PRO A 56 14.80 13.58 -3.23
CA PRO A 56 16.00 14.14 -3.82
C PRO A 56 15.80 14.47 -5.31
N ASP A 57 16.43 15.54 -5.78
CA ASP A 57 16.36 15.94 -7.19
C ASP A 57 16.94 14.85 -8.10
N ASN A 58 16.39 14.76 -9.32
CA ASN A 58 16.79 13.76 -10.32
C ASN A 58 16.64 12.30 -9.84
N SER A 59 15.75 12.01 -8.89
CA SER A 59 15.47 10.64 -8.47
C SER A 59 14.66 9.89 -9.52
N ASN A 60 15.08 8.69 -9.89
CA ASN A 60 14.29 7.71 -10.62
C ASN A 60 13.32 7.04 -9.64
N ILE A 61 12.08 7.49 -9.59
CA ILE A 61 11.14 7.05 -8.57
C ILE A 61 10.44 5.76 -9.00
N ILE A 62 10.26 4.84 -8.04
CA ILE A 62 9.48 3.62 -8.22
C ILE A 62 8.48 3.43 -7.07
N GLU A 63 7.22 3.13 -7.41
CA GLU A 63 6.15 2.72 -6.48
C GLU A 63 5.70 1.30 -6.83
N PRO A 64 6.20 0.28 -6.10
CA PRO A 64 5.91 -1.12 -6.43
C PRO A 64 4.56 -1.65 -5.93
N PHE A 65 3.77 -0.85 -5.20
CA PHE A 65 2.45 -1.21 -4.64
C PHE A 65 1.50 -0.01 -4.69
N VAL A 66 1.27 0.49 -5.90
CA VAL A 66 0.61 1.79 -6.13
C VAL A 66 -0.82 1.88 -5.59
N GLY A 67 -1.55 0.77 -5.50
CA GLY A 67 -2.91 0.71 -4.98
C GLY A 67 -3.88 1.66 -5.69
N GLN A 68 -4.42 2.63 -4.94
CA GLN A 68 -5.30 3.68 -5.47
C GLN A 68 -4.54 4.95 -5.90
N GLY A 69 -3.23 4.98 -5.76
CA GLY A 69 -2.39 6.12 -6.15
C GLY A 69 -2.26 7.20 -5.06
N ASP A 70 -2.58 6.88 -3.80
CA ASP A 70 -2.53 7.87 -2.71
C ASP A 70 -1.15 8.54 -2.60
N LEU A 71 -0.06 7.76 -2.65
CA LEU A 71 1.30 8.30 -2.57
C LEU A 71 1.72 9.08 -3.83
N LEU A 72 1.12 8.78 -4.99
CA LEU A 72 1.39 9.54 -6.21
C LEU A 72 0.90 10.99 -6.09
N ASN A 73 -0.16 11.24 -5.34
CA ASN A 73 -0.63 12.60 -5.08
C ASN A 73 0.42 13.42 -4.31
N TRP A 74 1.14 12.79 -3.38
CA TRP A 74 2.24 13.44 -2.64
C TRP A 74 3.50 13.61 -3.52
N ILE A 75 3.82 12.63 -4.37
CA ILE A 75 4.95 12.71 -5.31
C ILE A 75 4.74 13.85 -6.34
N GLY A 76 3.48 14.12 -6.71
CA GLY A 76 3.11 15.17 -7.63
C GLY A 76 3.40 14.81 -9.10
N SER A 77 3.91 15.79 -9.88
CA SER A 77 4.14 15.63 -11.31
C SER A 77 5.45 14.92 -11.70
N LYS A 78 6.23 14.42 -10.73
CA LYS A 78 7.47 13.70 -11.04
C LYS A 78 7.14 12.36 -11.74
N PRO A 79 7.93 11.93 -12.73
CA PRO A 79 7.74 10.63 -13.36
C PRO A 79 7.98 9.49 -12.36
N VAL A 80 7.07 8.50 -12.34
CA VAL A 80 7.09 7.36 -11.43
C VAL A 80 6.88 6.07 -12.21
N GLU A 81 7.75 5.10 -12.02
CA GLU A 81 7.54 3.73 -12.45
C GLU A 81 6.61 3.03 -11.47
N LYS A 82 5.44 2.55 -11.95
CA LYS A 82 4.31 2.14 -11.11
C LYS A 82 3.95 0.68 -11.33
N TYR A 83 3.77 -0.08 -10.24
CA TYR A 83 3.34 -1.48 -10.27
C TYR A 83 2.22 -1.75 -9.27
N ASP A 84 1.37 -2.71 -9.57
CA ASP A 84 0.43 -3.31 -8.61
C ASP A 84 0.01 -4.70 -9.05
N ILE A 85 -0.31 -5.58 -8.09
CA ILE A 85 -0.86 -6.93 -8.34
C ILE A 85 -2.35 -6.88 -8.71
N ASP A 86 -3.06 -5.81 -8.31
CA ASP A 86 -4.50 -5.58 -8.57
C ASP A 86 -4.71 -4.10 -8.94
N PRO A 87 -4.30 -3.68 -10.16
CA PRO A 87 -4.29 -2.28 -10.58
C PRO A 87 -5.66 -1.62 -10.45
N LYS A 88 -5.69 -0.48 -9.76
CA LYS A 88 -6.87 0.42 -9.68
C LYS A 88 -6.68 1.70 -10.50
N ILE A 89 -5.45 1.96 -10.90
CA ILE A 89 -5.04 3.04 -11.77
C ILE A 89 -4.09 2.50 -12.84
N GLU A 90 -3.77 3.29 -13.84
CA GLU A 90 -2.82 2.92 -14.88
C GLU A 90 -1.42 2.66 -14.30
N CYS A 91 -0.97 1.41 -14.35
CA CYS A 91 0.35 0.96 -13.91
C CYS A 91 0.68 -0.42 -14.52
N ILE A 92 1.89 -0.90 -14.29
CA ILE A 92 2.30 -2.25 -14.73
C ILE A 92 1.66 -3.28 -13.78
N HIS A 93 0.87 -4.22 -14.35
CA HIS A 93 0.26 -5.31 -13.61
C HIS A 93 1.31 -6.39 -13.31
N GLN A 94 1.80 -6.44 -12.07
CA GLN A 94 2.85 -7.39 -11.65
C GLN A 94 2.81 -7.65 -10.14
N ASP A 95 3.01 -8.90 -9.74
CA ASP A 95 3.35 -9.26 -8.36
C ASP A 95 4.84 -8.99 -8.13
N THR A 96 5.14 -7.80 -7.60
CA THR A 96 6.52 -7.36 -7.35
C THR A 96 7.22 -8.09 -6.21
N LEU A 97 6.50 -8.89 -5.41
CA LEU A 97 7.09 -9.76 -4.39
C LEU A 97 7.54 -11.11 -4.93
N LEU A 98 6.85 -11.63 -5.97
CA LEU A 98 7.27 -12.84 -6.68
C LEU A 98 8.26 -12.55 -7.80
N THR A 99 8.06 -11.44 -8.49
CA THR A 99 8.89 -10.98 -9.61
C THR A 99 9.29 -9.54 -9.36
N PRO A 100 10.35 -9.27 -8.56
CA PRO A 100 10.79 -7.93 -8.27
C PRO A 100 11.17 -7.17 -9.55
N PRO A 101 10.80 -5.88 -9.66
CA PRO A 101 11.30 -5.03 -10.72
C PRO A 101 12.80 -4.74 -10.52
N ASP A 102 13.42 -4.10 -11.50
CA ASP A 102 14.78 -3.59 -11.32
C ASP A 102 14.77 -2.39 -10.37
N TYR A 103 15.30 -2.58 -9.17
CA TYR A 103 15.41 -1.54 -8.13
C TYR A 103 16.70 -0.74 -8.19
N LYS A 104 17.68 -1.17 -8.98
CA LYS A 104 19.02 -0.55 -9.00
C LYS A 104 18.92 0.95 -9.31
N ASP A 105 19.61 1.74 -8.51
CA ASP A 105 19.67 3.21 -8.62
C ASP A 105 18.31 3.94 -8.52
N LYS A 106 17.22 3.25 -8.11
CA LYS A 106 15.91 3.86 -7.93
C LYS A 106 15.68 4.38 -6.52
N PHE A 107 14.78 5.35 -6.41
CA PHE A 107 14.29 5.89 -5.15
C PHE A 107 12.87 5.34 -4.92
N VAL A 108 12.71 4.49 -3.93
CA VAL A 108 11.43 3.83 -3.63
C VAL A 108 10.56 4.72 -2.75
N ILE A 109 9.29 4.90 -3.12
CA ILE A 109 8.30 5.55 -2.26
C ILE A 109 7.10 4.62 -2.20
N THR A 110 6.82 4.02 -1.02
CA THR A 110 5.81 2.98 -0.97
C THR A 110 5.26 2.70 0.42
N ASN A 111 4.04 2.16 0.45
CA ASN A 111 3.43 1.49 1.58
C ASN A 111 3.20 0.01 1.20
N PRO A 112 4.14 -0.89 1.52
CA PRO A 112 4.05 -2.29 1.10
C PRO A 112 2.90 -3.02 1.79
N PRO A 113 2.42 -4.16 1.24
CA PRO A 113 1.35 -4.94 1.86
C PRO A 113 1.78 -5.57 3.19
N TYR A 114 0.85 -5.58 4.17
CA TYR A 114 1.03 -6.21 5.49
C TYR A 114 0.11 -7.42 5.62
N LEU A 115 0.67 -8.61 5.49
CA LEU A 115 -0.07 -9.86 5.67
C LEU A 115 0.86 -10.90 6.28
N ALA A 116 0.59 -11.27 7.52
CA ALA A 116 1.38 -12.27 8.20
C ALA A 116 1.15 -13.68 7.61
N LYS A 117 2.19 -14.49 7.52
CA LYS A 117 2.20 -15.85 6.96
C LYS A 117 1.09 -16.76 7.52
N ASN A 118 0.72 -16.60 8.79
CA ASN A 118 -0.32 -17.38 9.46
C ASN A 118 -1.76 -16.94 9.10
N LYS A 119 -1.93 -15.84 8.36
CA LYS A 119 -3.24 -15.30 7.94
C LYS A 119 -3.63 -15.69 6.51
N THR A 120 -2.78 -16.41 5.79
CA THR A 120 -3.03 -16.86 4.42
C THR A 120 -2.63 -18.32 4.21
N LYS A 121 -3.25 -18.96 3.22
CA LYS A 121 -2.86 -20.29 2.73
C LYS A 121 -1.77 -20.23 1.66
N ASP A 122 -1.68 -19.11 0.93
CA ASP A 122 -0.63 -18.92 -0.06
C ASP A 122 0.70 -18.61 0.63
N ARG A 123 1.69 -19.46 0.38
CA ARG A 123 3.02 -19.42 1.01
C ARG A 123 4.14 -19.00 0.08
N LYS A 124 3.88 -18.83 -1.22
CA LYS A 124 4.90 -18.64 -2.25
C LYS A 124 5.89 -17.53 -1.92
N VAL A 125 5.40 -16.32 -1.64
CA VAL A 125 6.24 -15.16 -1.28
C VAL A 125 7.02 -15.43 -0.01
N TYR A 126 6.36 -15.97 1.02
CA TYR A 126 7.00 -16.22 2.33
C TYR A 126 8.12 -17.27 2.24
N ASP A 127 7.92 -18.31 1.45
CA ASP A 127 8.90 -19.38 1.28
C ASP A 127 10.04 -18.94 0.35
N LEU A 128 9.76 -18.12 -0.66
CA LEU A 128 10.77 -17.51 -1.52
C LEU A 128 11.73 -16.62 -0.72
N TRP A 129 11.19 -15.72 0.08
CA TRP A 129 11.98 -14.73 0.80
C TRP A 129 12.39 -15.15 2.22
N LYS A 130 11.91 -16.32 2.70
CA LYS A 130 12.14 -16.81 4.09
C LYS A 130 11.73 -15.79 5.14
N VAL A 131 10.47 -15.34 5.09
CA VAL A 131 9.90 -14.33 5.99
C VAL A 131 8.53 -14.77 6.53
N ASP A 132 8.03 -14.04 7.52
CA ASP A 132 6.72 -14.26 8.16
C ASP A 132 5.68 -13.19 7.80
N ASP A 133 6.07 -12.10 7.10
CA ASP A 133 5.16 -11.04 6.66
C ASP A 133 5.57 -10.50 5.27
N LEU A 134 4.58 -10.00 4.49
CA LEU A 134 4.82 -9.53 3.12
C LEU A 134 5.74 -8.31 3.07
N TYR A 135 5.57 -7.33 3.98
CA TYR A 135 6.46 -6.16 3.98
C TYR A 135 7.94 -6.53 4.22
N LYS A 136 8.20 -7.61 4.95
CA LYS A 136 9.55 -8.12 5.16
C LYS A 136 10.13 -8.76 3.89
N ALA A 137 9.28 -9.41 3.07
CA ALA A 137 9.68 -9.86 1.75
C ALA A 137 10.10 -8.69 0.88
N PHE A 138 9.31 -7.61 0.90
CA PHE A 138 9.65 -6.37 0.19
C PHE A 138 10.96 -5.77 0.68
N ILE A 139 11.18 -5.65 1.99
CA ILE A 139 12.45 -5.15 2.54
C ILE A 139 13.65 -5.97 2.04
N LYS A 140 13.55 -7.30 2.01
CA LYS A 140 14.60 -8.16 1.42
C LYS A 140 14.80 -7.89 -0.07
N SER A 141 13.71 -7.73 -0.84
CA SER A 141 13.79 -7.52 -2.28
C SER A 141 14.54 -6.24 -2.65
N ILE A 142 14.29 -5.13 -1.94
CA ILE A 142 14.99 -3.86 -2.18
C ILE A 142 16.45 -3.90 -1.72
N VAL A 143 16.77 -4.65 -0.66
CA VAL A 143 18.16 -4.84 -0.24
C VAL A 143 18.94 -5.62 -1.29
N VAL A 144 18.38 -6.68 -1.86
CA VAL A 144 18.97 -7.46 -2.96
C VAL A 144 19.05 -6.63 -4.24
N GLY A 145 17.97 -5.91 -4.57
CA GLY A 145 17.86 -5.08 -5.77
C GLY A 145 18.67 -3.79 -5.75
N ASP A 146 19.39 -3.49 -4.66
CA ASP A 146 20.31 -2.36 -4.54
C ASP A 146 19.66 -0.98 -4.80
N VAL A 147 18.51 -0.74 -4.16
CA VAL A 147 17.83 0.54 -4.24
C VAL A 147 18.72 1.67 -3.71
N ARG A 148 18.72 2.83 -4.37
CA ARG A 148 19.52 4.00 -3.98
C ARG A 148 19.09 4.60 -2.63
N GLY A 149 17.79 4.54 -2.33
CA GLY A 149 17.19 5.08 -1.13
C GLY A 149 15.65 5.05 -1.23
N GLY A 150 14.96 5.63 -0.26
CA GLY A 150 13.50 5.66 -0.34
C GLY A 150 12.79 6.14 0.91
N ILE A 151 11.49 6.22 0.78
CA ILE A 151 10.53 6.46 1.87
C ILE A 151 9.60 5.25 1.91
N ILE A 152 9.64 4.48 2.99
CA ILE A 152 8.91 3.24 3.13
C ILE A 152 8.09 3.30 4.41
N ILE A 153 6.77 3.15 4.27
CA ILE A 153 5.87 3.08 5.41
C ILE A 153 5.87 1.64 5.91
N VAL A 154 6.27 1.42 7.16
CA VAL A 154 6.33 0.09 7.78
C VAL A 154 5.63 0.09 9.14
N PRO A 155 5.12 -1.08 9.62
CA PRO A 155 4.55 -1.17 10.96
C PRO A 155 5.60 -0.86 12.04
N LEU A 156 5.17 -0.24 13.13
CA LEU A 156 6.06 0.12 14.26
C LEU A 156 6.83 -1.09 14.82
N ASN A 157 6.25 -2.29 14.78
CA ASN A 157 6.91 -3.51 15.24
C ASN A 157 8.13 -3.90 14.38
N PHE A 158 8.31 -3.31 13.19
CA PHE A 158 9.56 -3.46 12.43
C PHE A 158 10.77 -2.92 13.21
N LEU A 159 10.58 -1.84 13.97
CA LEU A 159 11.64 -1.23 14.78
C LEU A 159 11.77 -1.90 16.16
N SER A 160 10.64 -2.21 16.83
CA SER A 160 10.59 -2.68 18.21
C SER A 160 10.46 -4.21 18.38
N GLY A 161 10.06 -4.92 17.33
CA GLY A 161 9.85 -6.36 17.37
C GLY A 161 11.13 -7.19 17.44
N GLU A 162 11.01 -8.46 17.82
CA GLU A 162 12.11 -9.41 17.72
C GLU A 162 12.39 -9.72 16.25
N ASP A 163 13.68 -9.77 15.90
CA ASP A 163 14.14 -10.05 14.54
C ASP A 163 14.18 -11.57 14.27
N ARG A 164 12.99 -12.19 14.30
CA ARG A 164 12.82 -13.66 14.20
C ARG A 164 13.02 -14.21 12.79
N ASP A 165 12.99 -13.35 11.76
CA ASP A 165 12.92 -13.77 10.35
C ASP A 165 14.26 -13.69 9.63
N GLY A 166 15.28 -14.28 10.22
CA GLY A 166 16.60 -14.31 9.61
C GLY A 166 17.27 -12.93 9.51
N GLY A 167 16.90 -12.01 10.40
CA GLY A 167 17.61 -10.74 10.53
C GLY A 167 17.23 -9.68 9.49
N VAL A 168 15.96 -9.63 9.03
CA VAL A 168 15.50 -8.65 8.02
C VAL A 168 15.84 -7.21 8.42
N ARG A 169 15.60 -6.84 9.67
CA ARG A 169 15.92 -5.52 10.19
C ARG A 169 17.43 -5.26 10.20
N ARG A 170 18.23 -6.24 10.70
CA ARG A 170 19.69 -6.15 10.66
C ARG A 170 20.22 -6.05 9.24
N LEU A 171 19.70 -6.84 8.33
CA LEU A 171 20.06 -6.80 6.91
C LEU A 171 19.78 -5.41 6.32
N PHE A 172 18.61 -4.84 6.60
CA PHE A 172 18.24 -3.51 6.12
C PHE A 172 19.19 -2.44 6.67
N PHE A 173 19.36 -2.36 7.99
CA PHE A 173 20.21 -1.35 8.61
C PHE A 173 21.72 -1.58 8.42
N SER A 174 22.15 -2.77 7.97
CA SER A 174 23.55 -2.96 7.55
C SER A 174 23.87 -2.30 6.21
N LYS A 175 22.83 -2.10 5.37
CA LYS A 175 22.99 -1.52 4.02
C LYS A 175 22.56 -0.04 3.97
N TYR A 176 21.50 0.32 4.68
CA TYR A 176 20.95 1.68 4.69
C TYR A 176 21.07 2.30 6.08
N LYS A 177 21.53 3.55 6.12
CA LYS A 177 21.71 4.32 7.36
C LYS A 177 20.66 5.41 7.46
#